data_22ba11b237c7a35d8ecbbd365501f402
#
_entry.id   22ba11b237c7a35d8ecbbd365501f402
#
_cell.length_a   1.000
_cell.length_b   1.000
_cell.length_c   1.000
_cell.angle_alpha   90.00
_cell.angle_beta   90.00
_cell.angle_gamma   90.00
#
_symmetry.space_group_name_H-M   'P 1'
#
loop_
_entity.id
_entity.type
_entity.pdbx_description
1 polymer ?
#
loop_
_entity_poly.entity_id
_entity_poly.type
_entity_poly.pdbx_seq_one_letter_code
_entity_poly.pdbx_strand_id
1 'polypeptide(L)'
;MKMMRGSRLFAGGATRLPCVCATMFACWWLIPLGLPDTSHAQVTPPITSSGLNTHISKPSGNSLQYDITAGTRAGTNLFHSFGDFSVPTNNIANFLNDSGLATSNILGRVTGGNPSNIFGTLQTTGFGGANLFLMNPAGIVFGPNAALNVGGSVSFTTADYLRLTDGARFNAIAGPQDAAISSAPVAAFGFLGSNPAAIAVQGRQLAVAEGQGISLVGGNLTVQGGTLADTT
;
A
#
# COMPACT_ATOMS: atom_id res chain seq x y z
N MET A 1 58.10 35.91 25.59
CA MET A 1 59.28 35.91 26.46
C MET A 1 59.79 34.49 26.61
N LYS A 2 61.02 34.30 26.08
CA LYS A 2 62.05 33.29 26.37
C LYS A 2 61.68 31.82 26.29
N MET A 3 62.13 31.05 25.25
CA MET A 3 63.51 30.46 25.12
C MET A 3 63.72 29.34 26.13
N MET A 4 64.24 28.19 25.86
CA MET A 4 65.26 27.66 24.94
C MET A 4 65.36 26.13 25.20
N ARG A 5 65.52 25.31 24.13
CA ARG A 5 66.75 24.59 23.80
C ARG A 5 67.14 23.39 24.70
N GLY A 6 67.48 22.33 24.01
CA GLY A 6 68.51 21.39 24.43
C GLY A 6 68.48 20.02 23.77
N SER A 7 69.20 19.93 22.68
CA SER A 7 69.65 18.72 21.96
C SER A 7 70.68 17.88 22.75
N ARG A 8 70.83 16.59 22.37
CA ARG A 8 72.04 15.78 21.99
C ARG A 8 71.68 14.28 21.96
N LEU A 9 71.76 13.59 20.85
CA LEU A 9 72.88 12.89 20.18
C LEU A 9 73.79 12.02 21.10
N PHE A 10 73.86 10.75 20.74
CA PHE A 10 75.04 9.86 20.57
C PHE A 10 74.52 8.43 20.36
N ALA A 11 74.64 7.78 19.24
CA ALA A 11 75.76 7.17 18.53
C ALA A 11 76.23 5.84 19.12
N GLY A 12 76.13 4.80 18.34
CA GLY A 12 77.20 3.85 18.13
C GLY A 12 76.98 2.44 18.64
N GLY A 13 77.13 1.48 17.70
CA GLY A 13 77.54 0.15 18.06
C GLY A 13 76.97 -0.99 17.22
N ALA A 14 77.65 -1.24 16.09
CA ALA A 14 77.45 -2.44 15.26
C ALA A 14 78.02 -3.68 16.00
N THR A 15 77.43 -4.88 15.78
CA THR A 15 78.14 -6.06 15.29
C THR A 15 77.27 -7.32 15.30
N ARG A 16 77.30 -7.95 14.08
CA ARG A 16 77.37 -9.42 13.79
C ARG A 16 76.12 -10.26 13.88
N LEU A 17 75.71 -10.70 12.72
CA LEU A 17 75.05 -11.99 12.40
C LEU A 17 75.92 -13.19 12.86
N PRO A 18 75.30 -14.38 13.12
CA PRO A 18 75.00 -15.25 12.01
C PRO A 18 73.69 -16.10 12.14
N CYS A 19 73.10 -16.31 11.04
CA CYS A 19 72.80 -17.61 10.40
C CYS A 19 71.93 -18.65 11.12
N VAL A 20 70.87 -19.02 10.31
CA VAL A 20 70.24 -20.35 10.13
C VAL A 20 69.25 -20.83 11.19
N CYS A 21 67.98 -20.80 10.86
CA CYS A 21 67.24 -22.03 10.63
C CYS A 21 65.85 -21.70 10.01
N ALA A 22 65.64 -22.26 8.83
CA ALA A 22 64.36 -22.28 8.14
C ALA A 22 63.37 -23.16 8.90
N THR A 23 62.26 -22.59 9.27
CA THR A 23 61.02 -23.36 9.49
C THR A 23 59.90 -22.61 8.81
N MET A 24 59.47 -23.17 7.67
CA MET A 24 58.30 -22.76 6.96
C MET A 24 57.05 -23.01 7.84
N PHE A 25 56.53 -21.98 8.43
CA PHE A 25 55.17 -22.00 8.89
C PHE A 25 54.30 -21.47 7.76
N ALA A 26 53.69 -22.39 7.02
CA ALA A 26 52.62 -22.10 6.10
C ALA A 26 51.43 -21.60 6.93
N CYS A 27 51.32 -20.27 7.06
CA CYS A 27 50.15 -19.63 7.61
C CYS A 27 49.03 -19.74 6.55
N TRP A 28 48.24 -20.80 6.65
CA TRP A 28 47.00 -20.95 5.88
C TRP A 28 46.04 -19.87 6.37
N TRP A 29 45.95 -18.81 5.65
CA TRP A 29 44.88 -17.85 5.76
C TRP A 29 43.60 -18.56 5.32
N LEU A 30 42.84 -19.04 6.31
CA LEU A 30 41.42 -19.37 6.11
C LEU A 30 40.71 -18.05 5.80
N ILE A 31 40.54 -17.75 4.49
CA ILE A 31 39.60 -16.77 4.02
C ILE A 31 38.23 -17.36 4.36
N PRO A 32 37.43 -16.78 5.26
CA PRO A 32 36.04 -17.17 5.37
C PRO A 32 35.41 -16.84 4.02
N LEU A 33 35.03 -17.87 3.25
CA LEU A 33 34.07 -17.70 2.16
C LEU A 33 32.79 -17.19 2.84
N GLY A 34 32.62 -15.87 2.83
CA GLY A 34 31.35 -15.25 3.14
C GLY A 34 30.31 -15.81 2.20
N LEU A 35 29.41 -16.64 2.71
CA LEU A 35 28.20 -17.00 2.01
C LEU A 35 27.53 -15.70 1.59
N PRO A 36 27.07 -15.56 0.34
CA PRO A 36 26.32 -14.38 -0.03
C PRO A 36 25.13 -14.30 0.94
N ASP A 37 25.06 -13.22 1.70
CA ASP A 37 23.84 -12.85 2.41
C ASP A 37 22.73 -12.87 1.36
N THR A 38 21.88 -13.89 1.41
CA THR A 38 20.61 -13.86 0.71
C THR A 38 19.82 -12.74 1.38
N SER A 39 20.00 -11.52 0.87
CA SER A 39 19.11 -10.43 1.20
C SER A 39 17.71 -10.90 0.78
N HIS A 40 16.94 -11.36 1.75
CA HIS A 40 15.53 -11.61 1.56
C HIS A 40 14.94 -10.24 1.22
N ALA A 41 14.61 -10.05 -0.04
CA ALA A 41 13.84 -8.88 -0.46
C ALA A 41 12.60 -8.87 0.44
N GLN A 42 12.51 -7.86 1.29
CA GLN A 42 11.36 -7.70 2.18
C GLN A 42 10.15 -7.48 1.29
N VAL A 43 9.32 -8.51 1.16
CA VAL A 43 8.07 -8.42 0.39
C VAL A 43 7.16 -7.47 1.16
N THR A 44 7.07 -6.24 0.67
CA THR A 44 6.13 -5.25 1.22
C THR A 44 4.72 -5.81 1.09
N PRO A 45 3.92 -5.85 2.16
CA PRO A 45 2.54 -6.28 2.06
C PRO A 45 1.79 -5.47 1.00
N PRO A 46 1.02 -6.10 0.12
CA PRO A 46 0.34 -5.40 -0.97
C PRO A 46 -0.79 -4.48 -0.47
N ILE A 47 -1.26 -4.68 0.76
CA ILE A 47 -2.23 -3.82 1.44
C ILE A 47 -1.67 -3.46 2.81
N THR A 48 -1.55 -2.16 3.09
CA THR A 48 -1.06 -1.64 4.36
C THR A 48 -2.02 -0.59 4.92
N SER A 49 -2.13 -0.52 6.25
CA SER A 49 -2.93 0.51 6.92
C SER A 49 -2.13 1.81 7.05
N SER A 50 -2.81 2.97 6.93
CA SER A 50 -2.21 4.29 7.19
C SER A 50 -3.04 5.16 8.15
N GLY A 51 -3.99 4.57 8.87
CA GLY A 51 -4.79 5.29 9.85
C GLY A 51 -6.28 4.96 9.84
N LEU A 52 -7.10 5.83 10.45
CA LEU A 52 -8.55 5.68 10.60
C LEU A 52 -8.94 4.33 11.22
N ASN A 53 -8.14 3.81 12.16
CA ASN A 53 -8.31 2.51 12.80
C ASN A 53 -8.45 1.33 11.82
N THR A 54 -7.98 1.48 10.58
CA THR A 54 -8.01 0.39 9.61
C THR A 54 -7.09 -0.73 10.09
N HIS A 55 -7.61 -1.93 10.19
CA HIS A 55 -6.87 -3.12 10.55
C HIS A 55 -6.86 -4.12 9.40
N ILE A 56 -5.70 -4.70 9.11
CA ILE A 56 -5.51 -5.66 8.04
C ILE A 56 -4.94 -6.94 8.63
N SER A 57 -5.61 -8.05 8.38
CA SER A 57 -5.19 -9.35 8.87
C SER A 57 -5.38 -10.42 7.79
N LYS A 58 -4.73 -11.56 7.98
CA LYS A 58 -4.96 -12.76 7.18
C LYS A 58 -5.71 -13.78 8.02
N PRO A 59 -6.86 -14.29 7.57
CA PRO A 59 -7.58 -15.30 8.30
C PRO A 59 -6.78 -16.61 8.37
N SER A 60 -6.93 -17.34 9.46
CA SER A 60 -6.32 -18.66 9.63
C SER A 60 -6.74 -19.60 8.51
N GLY A 61 -5.77 -20.24 7.87
CA GLY A 61 -6.02 -21.20 6.78
C GLY A 61 -6.21 -20.59 5.39
N ASN A 62 -6.24 -19.26 5.25
CA ASN A 62 -6.28 -18.59 3.94
C ASN A 62 -5.25 -17.47 3.85
N SER A 63 -4.05 -17.80 3.40
CA SER A 63 -2.94 -16.86 3.25
C SER A 63 -3.12 -15.87 2.08
N LEU A 64 -4.07 -16.13 1.18
CA LEU A 64 -4.34 -15.30 -0.01
C LEU A 64 -5.42 -14.25 0.25
N GLN A 65 -6.09 -14.29 1.40
CA GLN A 65 -7.09 -13.30 1.77
C GLN A 65 -6.52 -12.28 2.75
N TYR A 66 -6.89 -11.02 2.53
CA TYR A 66 -6.65 -9.91 3.44
C TYR A 66 -8.00 -9.42 3.94
N ASP A 67 -8.29 -9.65 5.22
CA ASP A 67 -9.46 -9.10 5.89
C ASP A 67 -9.16 -7.67 6.35
N ILE A 68 -10.01 -6.75 5.90
CA ILE A 68 -9.98 -5.34 6.22
C ILE A 68 -11.12 -5.09 7.19
N THR A 69 -10.78 -4.77 8.44
CA THR A 69 -11.71 -4.67 9.56
C THR A 69 -11.56 -3.35 10.30
N ALA A 70 -12.34 -3.17 11.34
CA ALA A 70 -12.42 -1.95 12.14
C ALA A 70 -12.78 -0.72 11.28
N GLY A 71 -11.88 0.25 11.12
CA GLY A 71 -12.17 1.51 10.45
C GLY A 71 -12.72 2.58 11.40
N THR A 72 -12.96 3.77 10.91
CA THR A 72 -13.59 4.86 11.65
C THR A 72 -14.97 5.13 11.10
N ARG A 73 -15.98 5.19 11.97
CA ARG A 73 -17.37 5.37 11.59
C ARG A 73 -17.87 6.80 11.84
N ALA A 74 -18.70 7.27 10.91
CA ALA A 74 -19.60 8.39 11.13
C ALA A 74 -20.99 7.98 10.62
N GLY A 75 -21.91 7.68 11.52
CA GLY A 75 -23.21 7.10 11.18
C GLY A 75 -23.07 5.78 10.41
N THR A 76 -23.67 5.71 9.23
CA THR A 76 -23.60 4.55 8.33
C THR A 76 -22.44 4.60 7.33
N ASN A 77 -21.58 5.61 7.40
CA ASN A 77 -20.33 5.68 6.63
C ASN A 77 -19.19 5.03 7.42
N LEU A 78 -18.43 4.14 6.78
CA LEU A 78 -17.24 3.49 7.32
C LEU A 78 -16.03 3.93 6.51
N PHE A 79 -15.06 4.55 7.19
CA PHE A 79 -13.86 5.11 6.57
C PHE A 79 -12.63 4.27 6.86
N HIS A 80 -11.86 4.00 5.81
CA HIS A 80 -10.58 3.29 5.86
C HIS A 80 -9.47 4.15 5.24
N SER A 81 -8.24 3.98 5.74
CA SER A 81 -7.06 4.64 5.20
C SER A 81 -5.94 3.62 5.01
N PHE A 82 -5.43 3.54 3.79
CA PHE A 82 -4.40 2.60 3.36
C PHE A 82 -3.11 3.35 3.02
N GLY A 83 -1.95 2.79 3.35
CA GLY A 83 -0.67 3.21 2.79
C GLY A 83 -0.62 2.78 1.32
N ASP A 84 -0.51 1.49 1.08
CA ASP A 84 -0.66 0.87 -0.23
C ASP A 84 -1.91 0.00 -0.28
N PHE A 85 -2.49 -0.12 -1.48
CA PHE A 85 -3.64 -0.98 -1.71
C PHE A 85 -3.53 -1.63 -3.08
N SER A 86 -3.02 -2.85 -3.12
CA SER A 86 -2.97 -3.69 -4.31
C SER A 86 -3.47 -5.09 -3.99
N VAL A 87 -4.12 -5.74 -4.94
CA VAL A 87 -4.66 -7.10 -4.77
C VAL A 87 -4.00 -7.99 -5.83
N PRO A 88 -3.00 -8.80 -5.47
CA PRO A 88 -2.36 -9.71 -6.41
C PRO A 88 -3.33 -10.71 -7.01
N THR A 89 -2.97 -11.30 -8.15
CA THR A 89 -3.75 -12.37 -8.78
C THR A 89 -4.04 -13.50 -7.78
N ASN A 90 -5.25 -14.01 -7.78
CA ASN A 90 -5.79 -15.04 -6.87
C ASN A 90 -5.91 -14.59 -5.40
N ASN A 91 -5.57 -13.35 -5.07
CA ASN A 91 -5.76 -12.82 -3.73
C ASN A 91 -7.13 -12.15 -3.59
N ILE A 92 -7.58 -12.03 -2.34
CA ILE A 92 -8.85 -11.39 -2.00
C ILE A 92 -8.57 -10.25 -1.02
N ALA A 93 -9.03 -9.05 -1.35
CA ALA A 93 -9.17 -7.96 -0.38
C ALA A 93 -10.64 -7.95 0.09
N ASN A 94 -10.86 -8.41 1.31
CA ASN A 94 -12.19 -8.59 1.89
C ASN A 94 -12.46 -7.49 2.94
N PHE A 95 -13.32 -6.54 2.62
CA PHE A 95 -13.88 -5.66 3.62
C PHE A 95 -14.87 -6.46 4.46
N LEU A 96 -14.56 -6.66 5.74
CA LEU A 96 -15.32 -7.50 6.65
C LEU A 96 -16.01 -6.65 7.72
N ASN A 97 -17.32 -6.76 7.83
CA ASN A 97 -18.09 -6.08 8.88
C ASN A 97 -17.96 -6.83 10.21
N ASP A 98 -16.88 -6.61 10.91
CA ASP A 98 -16.58 -7.19 12.23
C ASP A 98 -17.47 -6.64 13.35
N SER A 99 -18.02 -5.43 13.17
CA SER A 99 -18.90 -4.78 14.15
C SER A 99 -20.36 -5.20 14.04
N GLY A 100 -20.79 -5.75 12.90
CA GLY A 100 -22.19 -6.04 12.59
C GLY A 100 -23.09 -4.79 12.46
N LEU A 101 -22.52 -3.58 12.50
CA LEU A 101 -23.28 -2.35 12.42
C LEU A 101 -23.73 -2.06 10.98
N ALA A 102 -24.93 -1.47 10.85
CA ALA A 102 -25.46 -1.04 9.56
C ALA A 102 -24.50 -0.06 8.87
N THR A 103 -24.21 -0.35 7.59
CA THR A 103 -23.29 0.43 6.79
C THR A 103 -23.91 0.69 5.42
N SER A 104 -23.96 1.96 5.01
CA SER A 104 -24.44 2.36 3.69
C SER A 104 -23.27 2.56 2.72
N ASN A 105 -22.15 3.07 3.20
CA ASN A 105 -20.99 3.34 2.38
C ASN A 105 -19.69 2.93 3.10
N ILE A 106 -18.81 2.28 2.37
CA ILE A 106 -17.43 1.99 2.75
C ILE A 106 -16.55 2.90 1.91
N LEU A 107 -15.78 3.78 2.56
CA LEU A 107 -14.94 4.78 1.90
C LEU A 107 -13.48 4.51 2.23
N GLY A 108 -12.73 4.02 1.24
CA GLY A 108 -11.29 3.76 1.33
C GLY A 108 -10.49 4.83 0.60
N ARG A 109 -9.41 5.33 1.23
CA ARG A 109 -8.40 6.15 0.57
C ARG A 109 -7.05 5.47 0.61
N VAL A 110 -6.21 5.73 -0.40
CA VAL A 110 -4.82 5.26 -0.48
C VAL A 110 -3.89 6.46 -0.44
N THR A 111 -2.95 6.47 0.49
CA THR A 111 -2.09 7.62 0.81
C THR A 111 -0.63 7.43 0.43
N GLY A 112 -0.21 6.21 0.04
CA GLY A 112 1.21 5.84 -0.13
C GLY A 112 1.86 6.32 -1.43
N GLY A 113 1.09 6.93 -2.35
CA GLY A 113 1.65 7.46 -3.61
C GLY A 113 1.91 6.42 -4.69
N ASN A 114 1.62 5.14 -4.45
CA ASN A 114 1.72 4.07 -5.45
C ASN A 114 0.35 3.77 -6.08
N PRO A 115 0.27 3.47 -7.38
CA PRO A 115 -0.97 3.04 -8.01
C PRO A 115 -1.52 1.76 -7.37
N SER A 116 -2.84 1.63 -7.31
CA SER A 116 -3.52 0.41 -6.88
C SER A 116 -3.62 -0.58 -8.03
N ASN A 117 -2.93 -1.72 -7.92
CA ASN A 117 -3.00 -2.81 -8.90
C ASN A 117 -3.99 -3.86 -8.40
N ILE A 118 -5.18 -3.87 -8.97
CA ILE A 118 -6.27 -4.80 -8.61
C ILE A 118 -6.26 -5.94 -9.61
N PHE A 119 -5.55 -7.03 -9.31
CA PHE A 119 -5.43 -8.22 -10.16
C PHE A 119 -6.19 -9.44 -9.61
N GLY A 120 -6.67 -9.33 -8.37
CA GLY A 120 -7.49 -10.30 -7.67
C GLY A 120 -8.90 -9.80 -7.40
N THR A 121 -9.51 -10.28 -6.33
CA THR A 121 -10.91 -10.02 -6.00
C THR A 121 -11.04 -8.92 -4.92
N LEU A 122 -11.88 -7.93 -5.17
CA LEU A 122 -12.41 -7.05 -4.12
C LEU A 122 -13.74 -7.61 -3.63
N GLN A 123 -13.87 -7.78 -2.31
CA GLN A 123 -15.03 -8.39 -1.70
C GLN A 123 -15.52 -7.58 -0.50
N THR A 124 -16.84 -7.60 -0.27
CA THR A 124 -17.47 -7.13 0.98
C THR A 124 -18.20 -8.27 1.64
N THR A 125 -17.99 -8.46 2.95
CA THR A 125 -18.62 -9.52 3.73
C THR A 125 -19.37 -8.94 4.93
N GLY A 126 -20.64 -9.27 5.07
CA GLY A 126 -21.46 -8.83 6.21
C GLY A 126 -21.96 -7.39 6.12
N PHE A 127 -21.80 -6.73 4.97
CA PHE A 127 -22.25 -5.34 4.76
C PHE A 127 -23.58 -5.22 4.00
N GLY A 128 -24.15 -6.34 3.53
CA GLY A 128 -25.35 -6.30 2.70
C GLY A 128 -25.09 -5.51 1.40
N GLY A 129 -25.96 -4.56 1.10
CA GLY A 129 -25.88 -3.71 -0.10
C GLY A 129 -25.05 -2.43 0.07
N ALA A 130 -24.09 -2.38 1.00
CA ALA A 130 -23.25 -1.19 1.16
C ALA A 130 -22.41 -0.89 -0.09
N ASN A 131 -22.35 0.39 -0.46
CA ASN A 131 -21.51 0.85 -1.58
C ASN A 131 -20.03 0.88 -1.17
N LEU A 132 -19.13 0.61 -2.13
CA LEU A 132 -17.70 0.70 -1.94
C LEU A 132 -17.12 1.86 -2.77
N PHE A 133 -16.43 2.78 -2.10
CA PHE A 133 -15.65 3.85 -2.72
C PHE A 133 -14.17 3.59 -2.45
N LEU A 134 -13.36 3.52 -3.51
CA LEU A 134 -11.89 3.44 -3.37
C LEU A 134 -11.25 4.60 -4.12
N MET A 135 -10.52 5.43 -3.38
CA MET A 135 -9.86 6.62 -3.89
C MET A 135 -8.34 6.46 -3.82
N ASN A 136 -7.68 6.59 -4.98
CA ASN A 136 -6.22 6.60 -5.08
C ASN A 136 -5.74 7.62 -6.10
N PRO A 137 -5.25 8.80 -5.69
CA PRO A 137 -4.73 9.81 -6.60
C PRO A 137 -3.55 9.36 -7.47
N ALA A 138 -2.83 8.31 -7.07
CA ALA A 138 -1.71 7.78 -7.83
C ALA A 138 -2.11 6.90 -9.03
N GLY A 139 -3.39 6.52 -9.13
CA GLY A 139 -3.92 5.70 -10.21
C GLY A 139 -4.48 4.35 -9.78
N ILE A 140 -5.27 3.73 -10.67
CA ILE A 140 -5.87 2.41 -10.42
C ILE A 140 -5.77 1.59 -11.70
N VAL A 141 -5.31 0.34 -11.56
CA VAL A 141 -5.19 -0.61 -12.68
C VAL A 141 -5.94 -1.89 -12.31
N PHE A 142 -6.93 -2.25 -13.10
CA PHE A 142 -7.60 -3.54 -13.03
C PHE A 142 -6.96 -4.49 -14.04
N GLY A 143 -6.41 -5.58 -13.54
CA GLY A 143 -5.79 -6.62 -14.36
C GLY A 143 -6.81 -7.61 -14.94
N PRO A 144 -6.33 -8.56 -15.77
CA PRO A 144 -7.22 -9.49 -16.48
C PRO A 144 -8.00 -10.46 -15.58
N ASN A 145 -7.59 -10.61 -14.33
CA ASN A 145 -8.27 -11.48 -13.36
C ASN A 145 -8.96 -10.69 -12.23
N ALA A 146 -9.08 -9.36 -12.40
CA ALA A 146 -9.80 -8.52 -11.44
C ALA A 146 -11.28 -8.96 -11.36
N ALA A 147 -11.78 -9.08 -10.14
CA ALA A 147 -13.17 -9.43 -9.89
C ALA A 147 -13.74 -8.59 -8.74
N LEU A 148 -15.05 -8.32 -8.81
CA LEU A 148 -15.79 -7.60 -7.79
C LEU A 148 -16.86 -8.52 -7.20
N ASN A 149 -16.81 -8.71 -5.88
CA ASN A 149 -17.83 -9.42 -5.10
C ASN A 149 -18.34 -8.47 -4.01
N VAL A 150 -18.97 -7.38 -4.44
CA VAL A 150 -19.47 -6.29 -3.62
C VAL A 150 -20.99 -6.29 -3.66
N GLY A 151 -21.63 -6.22 -2.51
CA GLY A 151 -23.09 -6.26 -2.44
C GLY A 151 -23.81 -4.99 -2.90
N GLY A 152 -23.11 -3.85 -2.96
CA GLY A 152 -23.62 -2.58 -3.43
C GLY A 152 -22.90 -2.07 -4.68
N SER A 153 -23.17 -0.83 -5.05
CA SER A 153 -22.47 -0.15 -6.14
C SER A 153 -21.02 0.16 -5.78
N VAL A 154 -20.15 0.23 -6.78
CA VAL A 154 -18.72 0.52 -6.59
C VAL A 154 -18.31 1.79 -7.31
N SER A 155 -17.44 2.57 -6.68
CA SER A 155 -16.86 3.77 -7.26
C SER A 155 -15.35 3.77 -7.06
N PHE A 156 -14.60 3.80 -8.15
CA PHE A 156 -13.15 3.90 -8.16
C PHE A 156 -12.74 5.26 -8.70
N THR A 157 -11.88 5.97 -7.96
CA THR A 157 -11.52 7.33 -8.35
C THR A 157 -10.06 7.66 -8.10
N THR A 158 -9.52 8.53 -8.95
CA THR A 158 -8.21 9.18 -8.76
C THR A 158 -8.36 10.62 -8.28
N ALA A 159 -9.51 10.97 -7.72
CA ALA A 159 -9.77 12.27 -7.13
C ALA A 159 -8.89 12.52 -5.89
N ASP A 160 -8.68 13.79 -5.56
CA ASP A 160 -7.95 14.22 -4.38
C ASP A 160 -8.83 14.21 -3.12
N TYR A 161 -10.15 14.23 -3.28
CA TYR A 161 -11.11 14.11 -2.19
C TYR A 161 -12.50 13.65 -2.66
N LEU A 162 -13.25 13.05 -1.74
CA LEU A 162 -14.69 12.85 -1.85
C LEU A 162 -15.38 13.98 -1.10
N ARG A 163 -16.31 14.67 -1.73
CA ARG A 163 -17.16 15.67 -1.09
C ARG A 163 -18.47 15.02 -0.64
N LEU A 164 -18.85 15.23 0.60
CA LEU A 164 -20.12 14.77 1.16
C LEU A 164 -21.21 15.85 0.97
N THR A 165 -22.48 15.47 1.09
CA THR A 165 -23.62 16.37 0.83
C THR A 165 -23.69 17.55 1.80
N ASP A 166 -23.14 17.41 3.00
CA ASP A 166 -23.03 18.48 4.00
C ASP A 166 -21.82 19.41 3.80
N GLY A 167 -21.05 19.18 2.73
CA GLY A 167 -19.85 19.94 2.41
C GLY A 167 -18.55 19.41 3.03
N ALA A 168 -18.62 18.44 3.93
CA ALA A 168 -17.42 17.77 4.45
C ALA A 168 -16.62 17.10 3.33
N ARG A 169 -15.31 16.96 3.54
CA ARG A 169 -14.41 16.34 2.58
C ARG A 169 -13.65 15.18 3.20
N PHE A 170 -13.66 14.05 2.54
CA PHE A 170 -12.76 12.94 2.83
C PHE A 170 -11.58 13.04 1.88
N ASN A 171 -10.45 13.56 2.37
CA ASN A 171 -9.27 13.82 1.55
C ASN A 171 -8.45 12.55 1.34
N ALA A 172 -7.83 12.42 0.16
CA ALA A 172 -6.91 11.33 -0.16
C ALA A 172 -5.64 11.39 0.70
N ILE A 173 -5.15 12.62 0.97
CA ILE A 173 -4.00 12.82 1.87
C ILE A 173 -4.54 13.02 3.30
N ALA A 174 -4.03 12.20 4.23
CA ALA A 174 -4.37 12.29 5.64
C ALA A 174 -3.99 13.67 6.22
N GLY A 175 -4.83 14.20 7.08
CA GLY A 175 -4.55 15.52 7.69
C GLY A 175 -5.52 15.87 8.83
N PRO A 176 -5.40 17.07 9.38
CA PRO A 176 -6.23 17.52 10.49
C PRO A 176 -7.74 17.47 10.20
N GLN A 177 -8.13 17.49 8.93
CA GLN A 177 -9.52 17.43 8.47
C GLN A 177 -10.15 16.03 8.61
N ASP A 178 -9.39 15.00 8.93
CA ASP A 178 -9.92 13.65 9.18
C ASP A 178 -10.82 13.60 10.43
N ALA A 179 -10.69 14.56 11.31
CA ALA A 179 -11.60 14.72 12.46
C ALA A 179 -13.01 15.18 12.06
N ALA A 180 -13.19 15.68 10.85
CA ALA A 180 -14.45 16.21 10.33
C ALA A 180 -15.18 15.23 9.39
N ILE A 181 -14.87 13.91 9.45
CA ILE A 181 -15.64 12.90 8.72
C ILE A 181 -17.09 12.89 9.16
N SER A 182 -18.01 12.70 8.22
CA SER A 182 -19.43 12.90 8.39
C SER A 182 -20.25 11.68 7.98
N SER A 183 -21.47 11.60 8.50
CA SER A 183 -22.46 10.59 8.11
C SER A 183 -23.19 10.91 6.80
N ALA A 184 -22.94 12.09 6.21
CA ALA A 184 -23.59 12.52 4.99
C ALA A 184 -23.18 11.64 3.79
N PRO A 185 -24.07 11.42 2.80
CA PRO A 185 -23.75 10.69 1.60
C PRO A 185 -22.64 11.35 0.76
N VAL A 186 -21.95 10.55 -0.06
CA VAL A 186 -21.00 11.06 -1.06
C VAL A 186 -21.77 11.81 -2.16
N ALA A 187 -21.36 13.05 -2.44
CA ALA A 187 -22.02 13.93 -3.40
C ALA A 187 -21.18 14.15 -4.68
N ALA A 188 -19.86 14.21 -4.56
CA ALA A 188 -18.98 14.53 -5.69
C ALA A 188 -17.55 14.05 -5.47
N PHE A 189 -16.81 14.00 -6.57
CA PHE A 189 -15.36 13.75 -6.62
C PHE A 189 -14.66 15.07 -6.91
N GLY A 190 -13.60 15.40 -6.16
CA GLY A 190 -12.89 16.66 -6.32
C GLY A 190 -11.44 16.45 -6.72
N PHE A 191 -11.02 17.19 -7.74
CA PHE A 191 -9.66 17.18 -8.27
C PHE A 191 -9.03 18.54 -8.01
N LEU A 192 -7.81 18.56 -7.47
CA LEU A 192 -7.06 19.77 -7.16
C LEU A 192 -6.00 20.07 -8.23
N GLY A 193 -5.53 19.05 -8.91
CA GLY A 193 -4.55 19.16 -9.99
C GLY A 193 -5.18 19.15 -11.37
N SER A 194 -4.42 19.62 -12.38
CA SER A 194 -4.84 19.61 -13.78
C SER A 194 -4.65 18.26 -14.47
N ASN A 195 -3.89 17.35 -13.89
CA ASN A 195 -3.54 16.04 -14.46
C ASN A 195 -3.85 14.91 -13.49
N PRO A 196 -5.13 14.54 -13.29
CA PRO A 196 -5.48 13.40 -12.48
C PRO A 196 -4.87 12.11 -13.06
N ALA A 197 -4.48 11.18 -12.21
CA ALA A 197 -3.93 9.90 -12.66
C ALA A 197 -4.96 9.06 -13.43
N ALA A 198 -4.47 8.12 -14.21
CA ALA A 198 -5.31 7.26 -15.06
C ALA A 198 -5.98 6.14 -14.27
N ILE A 199 -7.11 5.66 -14.81
CA ILE A 199 -7.71 4.38 -14.45
C ILE A 199 -7.64 3.48 -15.70
N ALA A 200 -7.05 2.29 -15.55
CA ALA A 200 -6.94 1.32 -16.63
C ALA A 200 -7.68 0.02 -16.28
N VAL A 201 -8.47 -0.50 -17.21
CA VAL A 201 -9.12 -1.82 -17.12
C VAL A 201 -8.54 -2.68 -18.22
N GLN A 202 -7.92 -3.82 -17.86
CA GLN A 202 -7.23 -4.71 -18.78
C GLN A 202 -7.89 -6.09 -18.79
N GLY A 203 -8.43 -6.48 -19.91
CA GLY A 203 -8.62 -7.87 -20.31
C GLY A 203 -9.84 -8.64 -19.81
N ARG A 204 -10.62 -8.22 -18.81
CA ARG A 204 -11.85 -8.94 -18.40
C ARG A 204 -12.99 -8.00 -18.05
N GLN A 205 -14.17 -8.59 -17.95
CA GLN A 205 -15.37 -7.92 -17.52
C GLN A 205 -15.29 -7.62 -16.01
N LEU A 206 -15.38 -6.34 -15.63
CA LEU A 206 -15.71 -5.96 -14.26
C LEU A 206 -17.25 -5.96 -14.16
N ALA A 207 -17.77 -6.78 -13.28
CA ALA A 207 -19.21 -6.91 -13.07
C ALA A 207 -19.54 -6.74 -11.59
N VAL A 208 -20.70 -6.17 -11.30
CA VAL A 208 -21.34 -6.07 -9.98
C VAL A 208 -22.68 -6.80 -10.04
N ALA A 209 -23.31 -6.98 -8.88
CA ALA A 209 -24.63 -7.61 -8.79
C ALA A 209 -25.68 -6.81 -9.61
N GLU A 210 -26.74 -7.48 -10.03
CA GLU A 210 -27.87 -6.88 -10.75
C GLU A 210 -28.43 -5.68 -9.97
N GLY A 211 -28.72 -4.60 -10.69
CA GLY A 211 -29.21 -3.35 -10.11
C GLY A 211 -28.14 -2.47 -9.43
N GLN A 212 -26.87 -2.90 -9.44
CA GLN A 212 -25.74 -2.11 -8.90
C GLN A 212 -24.94 -1.47 -10.03
N GLY A 213 -24.25 -0.36 -9.73
CA GLY A 213 -23.47 0.39 -10.71
C GLY A 213 -21.96 0.32 -10.46
N ILE A 214 -21.19 0.46 -11.56
CA ILE A 214 -19.74 0.68 -11.52
C ILE A 214 -19.47 2.12 -11.99
N SER A 215 -18.77 2.90 -11.17
CA SER A 215 -18.33 4.25 -11.51
C SER A 215 -16.80 4.31 -11.52
N LEU A 216 -16.23 4.78 -12.63
CA LEU A 216 -14.79 5.05 -12.78
C LEU A 216 -14.62 6.54 -13.06
N VAL A 217 -13.98 7.27 -12.12
CA VAL A 217 -13.83 8.72 -12.19
C VAL A 217 -12.37 9.11 -11.98
N GLY A 218 -11.72 9.59 -13.03
CA GLY A 218 -10.29 9.89 -12.99
C GLY A 218 -9.83 10.72 -14.18
N GLY A 219 -8.53 10.71 -14.42
CA GLY A 219 -7.93 11.31 -15.61
C GLY A 219 -8.23 10.49 -16.87
N ASN A 220 -7.19 9.93 -17.48
CA ASN A 220 -7.41 9.07 -18.65
C ASN A 220 -8.04 7.74 -18.22
N LEU A 221 -9.18 7.41 -18.83
CA LEU A 221 -9.82 6.11 -18.67
C LEU A 221 -9.50 5.22 -19.89
N THR A 222 -8.82 4.11 -19.65
CA THR A 222 -8.47 3.14 -20.70
C THR A 222 -9.13 1.79 -20.40
N VAL A 223 -9.89 1.28 -21.36
CA VAL A 223 -10.50 -0.06 -21.30
C VAL A 223 -9.97 -0.87 -22.48
N GLN A 224 -9.13 -1.87 -22.19
CA GLN A 224 -8.48 -2.71 -23.19
C GLN A 224 -8.97 -4.17 -23.04
N GLY A 225 -9.77 -4.63 -24.00
CA GLY A 225 -10.29 -6.00 -24.04
C GLY A 225 -11.22 -6.35 -22.88
N GLY A 226 -11.67 -5.36 -22.12
CA GLY A 226 -12.60 -5.52 -21.02
C GLY A 226 -13.96 -4.93 -21.32
N THR A 227 -14.96 -5.34 -20.56
CA THR A 227 -16.29 -4.75 -20.55
C THR A 227 -16.67 -4.37 -19.13
N LEU A 228 -17.46 -3.31 -19.00
CA LEU A 228 -18.14 -2.95 -17.77
C LEU A 228 -19.60 -3.40 -17.95
N ALA A 229 -20.07 -4.32 -17.13
CA ALA A 229 -21.43 -4.81 -17.24
C ALA A 229 -22.06 -4.98 -15.85
N ASP A 230 -23.37 -4.76 -15.78
CA ASP A 230 -24.21 -5.37 -14.78
C ASP A 230 -24.56 -6.79 -15.24
N THR A 231 -24.71 -7.69 -14.33
CA THR A 231 -25.21 -9.05 -14.64
C THR A 231 -26.74 -8.98 -14.64
N THR A 232 -27.31 -8.87 -15.84
CA THR A 232 -28.78 -9.09 -16.05
C THR A 232 -29.17 -10.54 -15.81
#